data_90aa93b1f8ea9a90387666edd5304519
#
_entry.id   90aa93b1f8ea9a90387666edd5304519
#
_cell.length_a   1.000
_cell.length_b   1.000
_cell.length_c   1.000
_cell.angle_alpha   90.00
_cell.angle_beta   90.00
_cell.angle_gamma   90.00
#
_symmetry.space_group_name_H-M   'P 1'
#
loop_
_entity.id
_entity.type
_entity.pdbx_description
1 polymer ?
#
loop_
_entity_poly.entity_id
_entity_poly.type
_entity_poly.pdbx_seq_one_letter_code
_entity_poly.pdbx_strand_id
1 'polypeptide(L)'
;YISGGEGRVRYSGTPLPVSFDEAYGHSVTIVDIASHGDRPKITCVEVENPCPMVTLPSEGFATWDEAKTLLSEFPADIKAYIRLNVEVEDYLQPDAFAVAQSLTDGKACRFCLINTRRKTVSGIVRKEMSIEEFKEESPVKIAERYAEDNGISFDEELHMMFDEVLKIIEEE
;
A
#
# COMPACT_ATOMS: atom_id res chain seq x y z
N TYR A 1 18.14 -10.77 -7.38
CA TYR A 1 18.34 -9.79 -8.46
C TYR A 1 19.80 -9.82 -8.89
N ILE A 2 20.09 -10.16 -10.12
CA ILE A 2 21.42 -10.06 -10.70
C ILE A 2 21.44 -8.73 -11.44
N SER A 3 22.14 -7.73 -10.88
CA SER A 3 22.34 -6.43 -11.52
C SER A 3 23.79 -6.33 -11.98
N GLY A 4 23.99 -5.84 -13.21
CA GLY A 4 25.31 -5.68 -13.81
C GLY A 4 25.73 -6.84 -14.70
N GLY A 5 26.45 -6.53 -15.78
CA GLY A 5 26.85 -7.51 -16.80
C GLY A 5 27.57 -8.72 -16.19
N GLU A 6 27.22 -9.90 -16.66
CA GLU A 6 27.81 -11.19 -16.31
C GLU A 6 27.57 -11.71 -14.88
N GLY A 7 26.58 -11.19 -14.13
CA GLY A 7 26.23 -11.71 -12.80
C GLY A 7 27.25 -11.43 -11.70
N ARG A 8 28.07 -10.41 -11.85
CA ARG A 8 29.12 -10.06 -10.88
C ARG A 8 28.60 -9.30 -9.66
N VAL A 9 27.40 -8.72 -9.77
CA VAL A 9 26.77 -7.99 -8.66
C VAL A 9 25.45 -8.64 -8.33
N ARG A 10 25.26 -9.02 -7.07
CA ARG A 10 24.05 -9.63 -6.57
C ARG A 10 23.64 -8.97 -5.25
N TYR A 11 22.38 -8.54 -5.17
CA TYR A 11 21.76 -8.17 -3.91
C TYR A 11 21.43 -9.43 -3.12
N SER A 12 21.80 -9.47 -1.83
CA SER A 12 21.62 -10.66 -0.98
C SER A 12 20.16 -11.03 -0.73
N GLY A 13 19.23 -10.10 -0.94
CA GLY A 13 17.83 -10.24 -0.60
C GLY A 13 17.55 -9.91 0.87
N THR A 14 16.27 -9.92 1.22
CA THR A 14 15.78 -9.85 2.60
C THR A 14 15.31 -11.24 3.02
N PRO A 15 15.74 -11.78 4.16
CA PRO A 15 15.36 -13.14 4.59
C PRO A 15 13.87 -13.24 4.97
N LEU A 16 13.26 -12.15 5.42
CA LEU A 16 11.85 -12.08 5.82
C LEU A 16 11.20 -10.82 5.26
N PRO A 17 9.88 -10.83 5.00
CA PRO A 17 9.16 -9.64 4.57
C PRO A 17 9.14 -8.58 5.67
N VAL A 18 9.23 -7.32 5.27
CA VAL A 18 9.12 -6.15 6.16
C VAL A 18 7.87 -5.31 5.84
N SER A 19 7.16 -5.65 4.76
CA SER A 19 5.94 -4.98 4.31
C SER A 19 4.88 -5.99 3.88
N PHE A 20 3.60 -5.64 4.08
CA PHE A 20 2.46 -6.43 3.59
C PHE A 20 2.37 -6.51 2.05
N ASP A 21 3.14 -5.69 1.35
CA ASP A 21 3.16 -5.68 -0.11
C ASP A 21 4.22 -6.60 -0.70
N GLU A 22 5.03 -7.26 0.15
CA GLU A 22 6.03 -8.24 -0.23
C GLU A 22 5.45 -9.65 -0.29
N ALA A 23 4.58 -9.89 -1.31
CA ALA A 23 3.88 -11.17 -1.51
C ALA A 23 4.73 -12.25 -2.23
N TYR A 24 6.06 -12.11 -2.26
CA TYR A 24 6.97 -13.04 -2.91
C TYR A 24 7.79 -13.85 -1.89
N GLY A 25 8.31 -15.01 -2.34
CA GLY A 25 9.16 -15.85 -1.49
C GLY A 25 10.50 -15.18 -1.15
N HIS A 26 10.86 -15.23 0.12
CA HIS A 26 12.13 -14.68 0.63
C HIS A 26 13.22 -15.74 0.64
N SER A 27 14.45 -15.34 0.39
CA SER A 27 15.59 -16.25 0.29
C SER A 27 16.88 -15.61 0.75
N VAL A 28 17.81 -16.45 1.19
CA VAL A 28 19.21 -16.08 1.38
C VAL A 28 20.06 -16.65 0.26
N THR A 29 21.20 -16.03 0.01
CA THR A 29 22.12 -16.48 -1.03
C THR A 29 23.38 -17.05 -0.41
N ILE A 30 23.72 -18.28 -0.78
CA ILE A 30 25.02 -18.90 -0.48
C ILE A 30 25.90 -18.73 -1.71
N VAL A 31 27.12 -18.23 -1.49
CA VAL A 31 28.12 -18.01 -2.55
C VAL A 31 29.35 -18.84 -2.22
N ASP A 32 29.66 -19.83 -3.06
CA ASP A 32 30.86 -20.67 -2.95
C ASP A 32 31.90 -20.23 -3.99
N ILE A 33 33.12 -19.95 -3.53
CA ILE A 33 34.27 -19.58 -4.37
C ILE A 33 35.39 -20.58 -4.09
N ALA A 34 35.69 -21.45 -5.05
CA ALA A 34 36.69 -22.51 -4.86
C ALA A 34 38.12 -21.97 -4.89
N SER A 35 38.43 -21.02 -5.80
CA SER A 35 39.77 -20.44 -5.94
C SER A 35 39.70 -19.00 -6.42
N HIS A 36 40.82 -18.27 -6.26
CA HIS A 36 40.92 -16.89 -6.76
C HIS A 36 40.77 -16.86 -8.29
N GLY A 37 39.82 -16.06 -8.78
CA GLY A 37 39.50 -15.92 -10.20
C GLY A 37 38.42 -16.88 -10.72
N ASP A 38 37.97 -17.85 -9.93
CA ASP A 38 36.87 -18.73 -10.31
C ASP A 38 35.52 -18.00 -10.31
N ARG A 39 34.61 -18.51 -11.13
CA ARG A 39 33.22 -18.04 -11.10
C ARG A 39 32.54 -18.56 -9.83
N PRO A 40 31.89 -17.68 -9.04
CA PRO A 40 31.18 -18.11 -7.84
C PRO A 40 30.00 -19.00 -8.19
N LYS A 41 29.83 -20.09 -7.44
CA LYS A 41 28.61 -20.91 -7.45
C LYS A 41 27.61 -20.23 -6.50
N ILE A 42 26.43 -19.90 -7.04
CA ILE A 42 25.38 -19.21 -6.32
C ILE A 42 24.22 -20.16 -6.06
N THR A 43 23.83 -20.31 -4.80
CA THR A 43 22.69 -21.14 -4.37
C THR A 43 21.73 -20.25 -3.62
N CYS A 44 20.46 -20.18 -4.08
CA CYS A 44 19.37 -19.54 -3.34
C CYS A 44 18.75 -20.58 -2.40
N VAL A 45 18.59 -20.20 -1.13
CA VAL A 45 17.91 -20.99 -0.12
C VAL A 45 16.69 -20.22 0.35
N GLU A 46 15.50 -20.76 0.11
CA GLU A 46 14.26 -20.16 0.60
C GLU A 46 14.21 -20.17 2.12
N VAL A 47 13.71 -19.09 2.70
CA VAL A 47 13.54 -18.94 4.15
C VAL A 47 12.05 -19.00 4.44
N GLU A 48 11.68 -19.96 5.26
CA GLU A 48 10.32 -20.10 5.75
C GLU A 48 9.98 -18.94 6.69
N ASN A 49 8.84 -18.25 6.44
CA ASN A 49 8.41 -17.17 7.32
C ASN A 49 7.60 -17.72 8.50
N PRO A 50 8.11 -17.68 9.74
CA PRO A 50 7.43 -18.23 10.91
C PRO A 50 6.23 -17.38 11.37
N CYS A 51 6.07 -16.17 10.82
CA CYS A 51 5.00 -15.23 11.16
C CYS A 51 4.58 -14.46 9.91
N PRO A 52 3.77 -15.08 9.02
CA PRO A 52 3.39 -14.47 7.76
C PRO A 52 2.59 -13.18 7.94
N MET A 53 2.69 -12.30 6.95
CA MET A 53 1.87 -11.09 6.85
C MET A 53 0.60 -11.44 6.07
N VAL A 54 -0.54 -11.32 6.73
CA VAL A 54 -1.86 -11.68 6.19
C VAL A 54 -2.70 -10.43 6.02
N THR A 55 -3.28 -10.26 4.84
CA THR A 55 -4.26 -9.20 4.57
C THR A 55 -5.66 -9.79 4.57
N LEU A 56 -6.60 -9.15 5.25
CA LEU A 56 -8.00 -9.54 5.29
C LEU A 56 -8.88 -8.41 4.75
N PRO A 57 -9.75 -8.69 3.76
CA PRO A 57 -9.82 -9.94 3.00
C PRO A 57 -8.54 -10.16 2.16
N SER A 58 -8.31 -11.40 1.72
CA SER A 58 -7.13 -11.75 0.89
C SER A 58 -7.12 -11.04 -0.45
N GLU A 59 -8.29 -10.66 -0.96
CA GLU A 59 -8.45 -9.89 -2.18
C GLU A 59 -9.45 -8.75 -1.98
N GLY A 60 -9.17 -7.61 -2.56
CA GLY A 60 -10.06 -6.45 -2.52
C GLY A 60 -10.16 -5.77 -1.16
N PHE A 61 -11.35 -5.25 -0.87
CA PHE A 61 -11.68 -4.52 0.35
C PHE A 61 -13.04 -5.00 0.87
N ALA A 62 -13.20 -5.07 2.17
CA ALA A 62 -14.43 -5.40 2.86
C ALA A 62 -15.04 -4.17 3.55
N THR A 63 -16.31 -4.19 3.86
CA THR A 63 -16.91 -3.23 4.78
C THR A 63 -16.31 -3.40 6.18
N TRP A 64 -16.45 -2.40 7.04
CA TRP A 64 -15.93 -2.48 8.41
C TRP A 64 -16.51 -3.67 9.20
N ASP A 65 -17.81 -3.96 9.04
CA ASP A 65 -18.45 -5.06 9.74
C ASP A 65 -17.97 -6.44 9.25
N GLU A 66 -17.79 -6.60 7.94
CA GLU A 66 -17.19 -7.80 7.37
C GLU A 66 -15.73 -7.97 7.80
N ALA A 67 -14.94 -6.90 7.81
CA ALA A 67 -13.55 -6.94 8.27
C ALA A 67 -13.42 -7.35 9.73
N LYS A 68 -14.31 -6.86 10.62
CA LYS A 68 -14.39 -7.30 12.02
C LYS A 68 -14.72 -8.80 12.11
N THR A 69 -15.64 -9.27 11.31
CA THR A 69 -16.02 -10.69 11.27
C THR A 69 -14.84 -11.55 10.84
N LEU A 70 -14.18 -11.21 9.73
CA LEU A 70 -12.98 -11.90 9.24
C LEU A 70 -11.87 -11.95 10.30
N LEU A 71 -11.66 -10.85 11.01
CA LEU A 71 -10.64 -10.77 12.06
C LEU A 71 -11.03 -11.63 13.29
N SER A 72 -12.31 -11.63 13.66
CA SER A 72 -12.81 -12.44 14.78
C SER A 72 -12.74 -13.93 14.49
N GLU A 73 -12.99 -14.35 13.26
CA GLU A 73 -12.93 -15.72 12.79
C GLU A 73 -11.52 -16.21 12.48
N PHE A 74 -10.53 -15.31 12.43
CA PHE A 74 -9.14 -15.69 12.20
C PHE A 74 -8.67 -16.68 13.28
N PRO A 75 -8.04 -17.83 12.92
CA PRO A 75 -7.66 -18.87 13.85
C PRO A 75 -6.77 -18.35 14.99
N ALA A 76 -7.08 -18.78 16.22
CA ALA A 76 -6.43 -18.26 17.41
C ALA A 76 -4.98 -18.76 17.59
N ASP A 77 -4.65 -19.91 17.00
CA ASP A 77 -3.35 -20.59 17.11
C ASP A 77 -2.35 -20.22 16.01
N ILE A 78 -2.81 -19.52 14.95
CA ILE A 78 -1.95 -19.12 13.84
C ILE A 78 -1.21 -17.82 14.17
N LYS A 79 0.13 -17.90 14.17
CA LYS A 79 0.99 -16.71 14.26
C LYS A 79 0.96 -15.95 12.94
N ALA A 80 0.55 -14.72 12.96
CA ALA A 80 0.54 -13.84 11.78
C ALA A 80 0.55 -12.36 12.18
N TYR A 81 1.07 -11.51 11.32
CA TYR A 81 0.78 -10.07 11.33
C TYR A 81 -0.41 -9.81 10.43
N ILE A 82 -1.41 -9.05 10.90
CA ILE A 82 -2.67 -8.87 10.17
C ILE A 82 -2.85 -7.41 9.76
N ARG A 83 -3.15 -7.21 8.46
CA ARG A 83 -3.65 -5.97 7.88
C ARG A 83 -5.11 -6.15 7.50
N LEU A 84 -5.97 -5.18 7.82
CA LEU A 84 -7.33 -5.11 7.29
C LEU A 84 -7.38 -4.17 6.11
N ASN A 85 -8.01 -4.59 5.00
CA ASN A 85 -8.37 -3.74 3.88
C ASN A 85 -9.85 -3.39 3.99
N VAL A 86 -10.16 -2.14 4.30
CA VAL A 86 -11.52 -1.69 4.59
C VAL A 86 -11.98 -0.63 3.60
N GLU A 87 -13.13 -0.87 2.96
CA GLU A 87 -13.81 0.13 2.15
C GLU A 87 -14.72 0.98 3.03
N VAL A 88 -14.58 2.29 2.93
CA VAL A 88 -15.34 3.26 3.71
C VAL A 88 -16.06 4.24 2.80
N GLU A 89 -17.23 4.72 3.22
CA GLU A 89 -17.95 5.78 2.51
C GLU A 89 -17.27 7.14 2.76
N ASP A 90 -16.92 7.40 4.01
CA ASP A 90 -16.24 8.63 4.42
C ASP A 90 -15.02 8.30 5.30
N TYR A 91 -15.19 8.09 6.61
CA TYR A 91 -14.11 7.78 7.54
C TYR A 91 -14.49 6.62 8.46
N LEU A 92 -13.48 5.86 8.91
CA LEU A 92 -13.67 4.94 10.03
C LEU A 92 -13.87 5.69 11.34
N GLN A 93 -14.56 5.04 12.26
CA GLN A 93 -14.71 5.55 13.62
C GLN A 93 -13.34 5.68 14.31
N PRO A 94 -13.14 6.69 15.19
CA PRO A 94 -11.84 6.91 15.84
C PRO A 94 -11.33 5.73 16.66
N ASP A 95 -12.22 4.86 17.14
CA ASP A 95 -11.92 3.68 17.94
C ASP A 95 -11.70 2.40 17.12
N ALA A 96 -11.82 2.48 15.78
CA ALA A 96 -11.71 1.29 14.90
C ALA A 96 -10.43 0.49 15.13
N PHE A 97 -9.30 1.16 15.36
CA PHE A 97 -8.04 0.50 15.66
C PHE A 97 -8.09 -0.28 16.98
N ALA A 98 -8.63 0.32 18.03
CA ALA A 98 -8.77 -0.30 19.35
C ALA A 98 -9.73 -1.50 19.30
N VAL A 99 -10.82 -1.39 18.54
CA VAL A 99 -11.76 -2.49 18.30
C VAL A 99 -11.07 -3.63 17.59
N ALA A 100 -10.34 -3.37 16.49
CA ALA A 100 -9.60 -4.40 15.78
C ALA A 100 -8.54 -5.08 16.67
N GLN A 101 -7.84 -4.31 17.48
CA GLN A 101 -6.86 -4.85 18.42
C GLN A 101 -7.52 -5.78 19.45
N SER A 102 -8.66 -5.39 20.03
CA SER A 102 -9.38 -6.21 20.99
C SER A 102 -9.88 -7.55 20.41
N LEU A 103 -10.21 -7.59 19.11
CA LEU A 103 -10.62 -8.82 18.43
C LEU A 103 -9.48 -9.84 18.26
N THR A 104 -8.23 -9.41 18.42
CA THR A 104 -7.05 -10.27 18.39
C THR A 104 -6.51 -10.61 19.78
N ASP A 105 -7.11 -10.09 20.84
CA ASP A 105 -6.70 -10.40 22.22
C ASP A 105 -6.82 -11.91 22.51
N GLY A 106 -5.75 -12.47 23.05
CA GLY A 106 -5.67 -13.91 23.33
C GLY A 106 -5.38 -14.81 22.13
N LYS A 107 -5.26 -14.26 20.92
CA LYS A 107 -4.83 -14.99 19.72
C LYS A 107 -3.31 -14.93 19.53
N ALA A 108 -2.74 -15.88 18.81
CA ALA A 108 -1.32 -15.90 18.45
C ALA A 108 -0.96 -14.86 17.38
N CYS A 109 -1.94 -14.36 16.64
CA CYS A 109 -1.77 -13.31 15.64
C CYS A 109 -1.66 -11.91 16.27
N ARG A 110 -1.11 -10.96 15.52
CA ARG A 110 -1.01 -9.56 15.90
C ARG A 110 -1.64 -8.67 14.83
N PHE A 111 -2.65 -7.92 15.21
CA PHE A 111 -3.19 -6.86 14.37
C PHE A 111 -2.20 -5.70 14.25
N CYS A 112 -1.99 -5.19 13.03
CA CYS A 112 -0.97 -4.18 12.73
C CYS A 112 -1.56 -2.88 12.21
N LEU A 113 -2.45 -2.93 11.20
CA LEU A 113 -2.97 -1.72 10.59
C LEU A 113 -4.30 -1.95 9.84
N ILE A 114 -5.02 -0.85 9.63
CA ILE A 114 -6.16 -0.77 8.73
C ILE A 114 -5.74 0.07 7.52
N ASN A 115 -5.86 -0.52 6.33
CA ASN A 115 -5.72 0.17 5.07
C ASN A 115 -7.12 0.52 4.56
N THR A 116 -7.44 1.80 4.40
CA THR A 116 -8.77 2.25 3.98
C THR A 116 -8.78 2.69 2.52
N ARG A 117 -9.86 2.36 1.82
CA ARG A 117 -10.19 2.87 0.50
C ARG A 117 -11.58 3.50 0.56
N ARG A 118 -11.72 4.71 0.04
CA ARG A 118 -13.06 5.29 -0.12
C ARG A 118 -13.81 4.59 -1.23
N LYS A 119 -15.08 4.30 -0.97
CA LYS A 119 -15.99 3.77 -1.98
C LYS A 119 -16.16 4.81 -3.07
N THR A 120 -15.66 4.52 -4.26
CA THR A 120 -15.89 5.38 -5.41
C THR A 120 -17.38 5.31 -5.74
N VAL A 121 -18.10 6.40 -5.64
CA VAL A 121 -19.50 6.48 -6.09
C VAL A 121 -19.49 6.13 -7.57
N SER A 122 -20.05 4.97 -7.91
CA SER A 122 -20.15 4.49 -9.28
C SER A 122 -20.95 5.49 -10.11
N GLY A 123 -20.28 6.22 -10.99
CA GLY A 123 -20.89 7.19 -11.91
C GLY A 123 -19.87 8.12 -12.55
N ILE A 124 -18.74 8.34 -11.93
CA ILE A 124 -17.65 9.13 -12.52
C ILE A 124 -16.66 8.14 -13.13
N VAL A 125 -16.77 7.91 -14.43
CA VAL A 125 -15.70 7.30 -15.22
C VAL A 125 -14.51 8.26 -15.10
N ARG A 126 -13.59 7.98 -14.17
CA ARG A 126 -12.33 8.71 -14.12
C ARG A 126 -11.64 8.48 -15.45
N LYS A 127 -11.65 9.49 -16.29
CA LYS A 127 -10.84 9.51 -17.49
C LYS A 127 -9.39 9.54 -16.98
N GLU A 128 -8.72 8.39 -17.06
CA GLU A 128 -7.30 8.31 -16.73
C GLU A 128 -6.58 9.29 -17.65
N MET A 129 -6.03 10.32 -17.07
CA MET A 129 -5.24 11.32 -17.76
C MET A 129 -3.80 10.83 -17.83
N SER A 130 -3.20 10.91 -18.99
CA SER A 130 -1.77 10.59 -19.12
C SER A 130 -0.93 11.62 -18.37
N ILE A 131 0.31 11.23 -18.02
CA ILE A 131 1.25 12.14 -17.33
C ILE A 131 1.55 13.37 -18.19
N GLU A 132 1.55 13.20 -19.51
CA GLU A 132 1.74 14.28 -20.48
C GLU A 132 0.57 15.26 -20.45
N GLU A 133 -0.68 14.78 -20.52
CA GLU A 133 -1.90 15.60 -20.43
C GLU A 133 -1.97 16.36 -19.09
N PHE A 134 -1.57 15.70 -17.98
CA PHE A 134 -1.54 16.34 -16.66
C PHE A 134 -0.55 17.51 -16.59
N LYS A 135 0.60 17.40 -17.26
CA LYS A 135 1.61 18.47 -17.28
C LYS A 135 1.23 19.66 -18.14
N GLU A 136 0.35 19.47 -19.12
CA GLU A 136 -0.12 20.52 -20.03
C GLU A 136 -1.38 21.25 -19.51
N GLU A 137 -2.06 20.67 -18.50
CA GLU A 137 -3.27 21.27 -17.94
C GLU A 137 -2.93 22.35 -16.91
N SER A 138 -3.73 23.44 -16.89
CA SER A 138 -3.51 24.50 -15.91
C SER A 138 -3.84 24.04 -14.48
N PRO A 139 -3.13 24.53 -13.44
CA PRO A 139 -3.40 24.18 -12.05
C PRO A 139 -4.86 24.39 -11.61
N VAL A 140 -5.50 25.45 -12.11
CA VAL A 140 -6.92 25.75 -11.84
C VAL A 140 -7.82 24.64 -12.37
N LYS A 141 -7.62 24.20 -13.62
CA LYS A 141 -8.42 23.10 -14.20
C LYS A 141 -8.24 21.78 -13.47
N ILE A 142 -7.03 21.50 -12.96
CA ILE A 142 -6.77 20.32 -12.12
C ILE A 142 -7.56 20.43 -10.82
N ALA A 143 -7.59 21.61 -10.20
CA ALA A 143 -8.34 21.85 -8.97
C ALA A 143 -9.86 21.77 -9.17
N GLU A 144 -10.39 22.34 -10.26
CA GLU A 144 -11.81 22.23 -10.64
C GLU A 144 -12.23 20.76 -10.80
N ARG A 145 -11.45 20.00 -11.55
CA ARG A 145 -11.70 18.56 -11.75
C ARG A 145 -11.64 17.78 -10.44
N TYR A 146 -10.65 18.07 -9.58
CA TYR A 146 -10.56 17.45 -8.27
C TYR A 146 -11.80 17.76 -7.41
N ALA A 147 -12.28 19.00 -7.45
CA ALA A 147 -13.47 19.41 -6.73
C ALA A 147 -14.72 18.69 -7.27
N GLU A 148 -14.89 18.63 -8.59
CA GLU A 148 -15.96 17.90 -9.26
C GLU A 148 -15.95 16.41 -8.90
N ASP A 149 -14.78 15.75 -8.97
CA ASP A 149 -14.59 14.34 -8.64
C ASP A 149 -14.90 14.01 -7.16
N ASN A 150 -14.78 15.00 -6.28
CA ASN A 150 -15.04 14.83 -4.84
C ASN A 150 -16.37 15.46 -4.39
N GLY A 151 -17.19 15.98 -5.32
CA GLY A 151 -18.47 16.62 -4.99
C GLY A 151 -18.32 17.92 -4.21
N ILE A 152 -17.17 18.59 -4.33
CA ILE A 152 -16.88 19.90 -3.72
C ILE A 152 -17.32 20.99 -4.69
N SER A 153 -18.08 21.97 -4.21
CA SER A 153 -18.43 23.14 -5.04
C SER A 153 -17.19 24.02 -5.24
N PHE A 154 -16.73 24.15 -6.47
CA PHE A 154 -15.66 25.07 -6.85
C PHE A 154 -16.29 26.40 -7.26
N ASP A 155 -16.61 27.22 -6.26
CA ASP A 155 -17.30 28.49 -6.43
C ASP A 155 -16.35 29.66 -6.77
N GLU A 156 -16.94 30.85 -7.00
CA GLU A 156 -16.18 32.05 -7.37
C GLU A 156 -15.16 32.47 -6.29
N GLU A 157 -15.46 32.21 -5.01
CA GLU A 157 -14.56 32.53 -3.90
C GLU A 157 -13.33 31.64 -3.92
N LEU A 158 -13.52 30.35 -4.15
CA LEU A 158 -12.42 29.37 -4.27
C LEU A 158 -11.56 29.67 -5.51
N HIS A 159 -12.18 30.06 -6.63
CA HIS A 159 -11.45 30.50 -7.83
C HIS A 159 -10.56 31.72 -7.54
N MET A 160 -11.08 32.73 -6.88
CA MET A 160 -10.29 33.92 -6.54
C MET A 160 -9.12 33.58 -5.60
N MET A 161 -9.33 32.73 -4.61
CA MET A 161 -8.25 32.29 -3.72
C MET A 161 -7.16 31.52 -4.48
N PHE A 162 -7.54 30.67 -5.41
CA PHE A 162 -6.61 29.88 -6.23
C PHE A 162 -5.77 30.79 -7.15
N ASP A 163 -6.41 31.77 -7.80
CA ASP A 163 -5.74 32.75 -8.64
C ASP A 163 -4.77 33.66 -7.87
N GLU A 164 -5.13 34.01 -6.63
CA GLU A 164 -4.25 34.79 -5.76
C GLU A 164 -2.99 34.01 -5.37
N VAL A 165 -3.14 32.73 -5.01
CA VAL A 165 -2.00 31.85 -4.69
C VAL A 165 -1.10 31.65 -5.91
N LEU A 166 -1.66 31.43 -7.11
CA LEU A 166 -0.88 31.27 -8.33
C LEU A 166 -0.06 32.51 -8.67
N LYS A 167 -0.62 33.72 -8.48
CA LYS A 167 0.11 34.97 -8.67
C LYS A 167 1.31 35.11 -7.73
N ILE A 168 1.14 34.71 -6.47
CA ILE A 168 2.24 34.73 -5.48
C ILE A 168 3.39 33.82 -5.91
N ILE A 169 3.05 32.62 -6.46
CA ILE A 169 4.06 31.63 -6.90
C ILE A 169 4.78 32.10 -8.18
N GLU A 170 4.10 32.83 -9.08
CA GLU A 170 4.70 33.36 -10.31
C GLU A 170 5.61 34.56 -10.07
N GLU A 171 5.48 35.25 -8.93
CA GLU A 171 6.30 36.41 -8.55
C GLU A 171 7.59 36.04 -7.78
N GLU A 172 7.78 34.77 -7.39
CA GLU A 172 8.99 34.24 -6.76
C GLU A 172 9.95 33.61 -7.79
#